data_76741a45c8f86f0b1742c6ffa51eb9b9
#
_entry.id   76741a45c8f86f0b1742c6ffa51eb9b9
#
_cell.length_a   1.000
_cell.length_b   1.000
_cell.length_c   1.000
_cell.angle_alpha   90.00
_cell.angle_beta   90.00
_cell.angle_gamma   90.00
#
_symmetry.space_group_name_H-M   'P 1'
#
loop_
_entity.id
_entity.type
_entity.pdbx_description
1 polymer ?
#
loop_
_entity_poly.entity_id
_entity_poly.type
_entity_poly.pdbx_seq_one_letter_code
_entity_poly.pdbx_strand_id
1 'polypeptide(L)'
;MKPAVLTYVTKPLSVKLDEIPVELPEPFQDKVENFWSEINKDNRFTRGEVFHVNTVEESQYFLNVILKRSDYAYYLYSVRNKQIEMERCRVIYSAGLVETADSFFVFGEMGKNTAYPGRLQCVGGGLSVHDLQDSVFNLEKSLLRELHEELGIIDNNDVKECGVKYLKTGGDFDFITITYS
;
A
#
# COMPACT_ATOMS: atom_id res chain seq x y z
N MET A 1 -11.17 0.60 20.04
CA MET A 1 -10.77 0.69 18.61
C MET A 1 -11.86 1.48 17.90
N LYS A 2 -11.53 2.57 17.20
CA LYS A 2 -12.53 3.27 16.37
C LYS A 2 -12.89 2.36 15.19
N PRO A 3 -14.18 2.29 14.78
CA PRO A 3 -14.56 1.45 13.65
C PRO A 3 -13.87 1.93 12.37
N ALA A 4 -13.44 0.99 11.54
CA ALA A 4 -12.97 1.28 10.20
C ALA A 4 -14.15 1.75 9.34
N VAL A 5 -13.96 2.83 8.60
CA VAL A 5 -14.96 3.34 7.66
C VAL A 5 -14.48 3.06 6.25
N LEU A 6 -15.23 2.22 5.53
CA LEU A 6 -15.01 1.99 4.10
C LEU A 6 -15.77 3.07 3.31
N THR A 7 -15.05 3.76 2.46
CA THR A 7 -15.65 4.79 1.58
C THR A 7 -15.42 4.40 0.12
N TYR A 8 -16.48 4.41 -0.66
CA TYR A 8 -16.36 4.25 -2.11
C TYR A 8 -15.88 5.56 -2.74
N VAL A 9 -14.91 5.43 -3.62
CA VAL A 9 -14.44 6.55 -4.44
C VAL A 9 -15.10 6.43 -5.81
N THR A 10 -16.07 7.30 -6.07
CA THR A 10 -16.79 7.38 -7.35
C THR A 10 -16.26 8.49 -8.25
N LYS A 11 -15.37 9.31 -7.73
CA LYS A 11 -14.72 10.44 -8.42
C LYS A 11 -13.35 10.03 -8.97
N PRO A 12 -12.85 10.76 -9.99
CA PRO A 12 -11.51 10.51 -10.51
C PRO A 12 -10.46 10.48 -9.41
N LEU A 13 -9.65 9.43 -9.39
CA LEU A 13 -8.51 9.25 -8.50
C LEU A 13 -7.21 9.46 -9.28
N SER A 14 -6.31 10.26 -8.72
CA SER A 14 -4.94 10.42 -9.22
C SER A 14 -3.96 10.17 -8.07
N VAL A 15 -2.99 9.28 -8.29
CA VAL A 15 -1.92 9.00 -7.35
C VAL A 15 -0.61 9.44 -7.97
N LYS A 16 0.03 10.46 -7.42
CA LYS A 16 1.22 11.09 -8.00
C LYS A 16 2.42 10.91 -7.09
N LEU A 17 3.60 10.81 -7.70
CA LEU A 17 4.87 10.84 -7.00
C LEU A 17 5.40 12.27 -6.93
N ASP A 18 5.70 12.72 -5.71
CA ASP A 18 6.62 13.83 -5.46
C ASP A 18 8.02 13.22 -5.33
N GLU A 19 8.94 13.65 -6.20
CA GLU A 19 10.30 13.10 -6.27
C GLU A 19 11.15 13.45 -5.05
N ILE A 20 10.72 14.43 -4.23
CA ILE A 20 11.39 14.75 -2.97
C ILE A 20 11.10 13.64 -1.96
N PRO A 21 12.11 12.92 -1.46
CA PRO A 21 11.88 11.82 -0.50
C PRO A 21 11.34 12.32 0.83
N VAL A 22 10.84 11.40 1.63
CA VAL A 22 10.48 11.69 3.03
C VAL A 22 11.77 12.02 3.79
N GLU A 23 11.79 13.17 4.45
CA GLU A 23 12.84 13.54 5.38
C GLU A 23 12.34 13.31 6.81
N LEU A 24 13.06 12.47 7.54
CA LEU A 24 12.79 12.22 8.95
C LEU A 24 13.74 13.06 9.81
N PRO A 25 13.27 13.72 10.89
CA PRO A 25 14.17 14.37 11.84
C PRO A 25 15.20 13.38 12.38
N GLU A 26 16.46 13.81 12.53
CA GLU A 26 17.59 12.96 12.91
C GLU A 26 17.30 12.06 14.12
N PRO A 27 16.74 12.55 15.25
CA PRO A 27 16.44 11.69 16.39
C PRO A 27 15.39 10.61 16.10
N PHE A 28 14.53 10.84 15.11
CA PHE A 28 13.53 9.86 14.70
C PHE A 28 14.11 8.87 13.69
N GLN A 29 14.95 9.35 12.78
CA GLN A 29 15.72 8.51 11.86
C GLN A 29 16.54 7.47 12.63
N ASP A 30 17.24 7.88 13.69
CA ASP A 30 18.01 6.98 14.56
C ASP A 30 17.15 5.90 15.20
N LYS A 31 15.92 6.22 15.60
CA LYS A 31 14.98 5.22 16.14
C LYS A 31 14.61 4.17 15.09
N VAL A 32 14.37 4.60 13.85
CA VAL A 32 14.06 3.70 12.73
C VAL A 32 15.25 2.80 12.41
N GLU A 33 16.46 3.36 12.35
CA GLU A 33 17.69 2.60 12.05
C GLU A 33 18.02 1.57 13.15
N ASN A 34 17.90 1.96 14.41
CA ASN A 34 18.12 1.05 15.54
C ASN A 34 17.10 -0.09 15.52
N PHE A 35 15.82 0.22 15.31
CA PHE A 35 14.78 -0.78 15.18
C PHE A 35 15.06 -1.73 14.02
N TRP A 36 15.42 -1.20 12.83
CA TRP A 36 15.74 -2.01 11.67
C TRP A 36 16.91 -2.95 11.92
N SER A 37 17.98 -2.42 12.51
CA SER A 37 19.18 -3.21 12.84
C SER A 37 18.86 -4.35 13.83
N GLU A 38 17.94 -4.11 14.76
CA GLU A 38 17.53 -5.13 15.72
C GLU A 38 16.68 -6.24 15.10
N ILE A 39 15.64 -5.88 14.34
CA ILE A 39 14.70 -6.86 13.80
C ILE A 39 15.25 -7.62 12.61
N ASN A 40 16.25 -7.08 11.94
CA ASN A 40 16.83 -7.63 10.71
C ASN A 40 18.22 -8.23 10.91
N LYS A 41 18.60 -8.60 12.11
CA LYS A 41 19.90 -9.25 12.40
C LYS A 41 20.15 -10.48 11.55
N ASP A 42 19.09 -11.22 11.23
CA ASP A 42 19.17 -12.45 10.42
C ASP A 42 18.94 -12.19 8.91
N ASN A 43 18.96 -10.94 8.47
CA ASN A 43 18.73 -10.52 7.07
C ASN A 43 17.43 -11.07 6.46
N ARG A 44 16.39 -11.26 7.25
CA ARG A 44 15.11 -11.83 6.81
C ARG A 44 14.20 -10.85 6.07
N PHE A 45 14.47 -9.56 6.16
CA PHE A 45 13.75 -8.53 5.46
C PHE A 45 14.64 -7.84 4.44
N THR A 46 14.08 -7.49 3.29
CA THR A 46 14.72 -6.62 2.31
C THR A 46 14.29 -5.18 2.58
N ARG A 47 15.25 -4.26 2.69
CA ARG A 47 14.99 -2.83 2.79
C ARG A 47 14.74 -2.26 1.40
N GLY A 48 13.52 -2.46 0.91
CA GLY A 48 13.08 -1.96 -0.40
C GLY A 48 12.45 -0.58 -0.31
N GLU A 49 12.26 0.04 -1.47
CA GLU A 49 11.53 1.29 -1.60
C GLU A 49 10.04 1.07 -1.28
N VAL A 50 9.44 2.04 -0.61
CA VAL A 50 7.98 2.16 -0.43
C VAL A 50 7.55 3.60 -0.70
N PHE A 51 6.28 3.81 -1.02
CA PHE A 51 5.74 5.13 -1.31
C PHE A 51 4.80 5.56 -0.18
N HIS A 52 5.26 6.55 0.59
CA HIS A 52 4.52 7.10 1.71
C HIS A 52 3.44 8.07 1.24
N VAL A 53 2.22 7.93 1.75
CA VAL A 53 1.13 8.89 1.53
C VAL A 53 1.45 10.18 2.28
N ASN A 54 1.90 11.20 1.55
CA ASN A 54 2.25 12.49 2.11
C ASN A 54 1.04 13.41 2.24
N THR A 55 0.24 13.51 1.17
CA THR A 55 -0.91 14.41 1.14
C THR A 55 -2.09 13.74 0.45
N VAL A 56 -3.29 13.98 0.96
CA VAL A 56 -4.56 13.57 0.35
C VAL A 56 -5.42 14.81 0.17
N GLU A 57 -5.74 15.14 -1.06
CA GLU A 57 -6.59 16.25 -1.45
C GLU A 57 -7.92 15.70 -1.96
N GLU A 58 -8.95 15.87 -1.17
CA GLU A 58 -10.28 15.39 -1.53
C GLU A 58 -11.24 16.55 -1.74
N SER A 59 -11.93 16.54 -2.89
CA SER A 59 -13.01 17.46 -3.20
C SER A 59 -14.26 16.68 -3.64
N GLN A 60 -15.34 17.37 -3.97
CA GLN A 60 -16.49 16.72 -4.58
C GLN A 60 -16.23 16.19 -6.01
N TYR A 61 -15.16 16.65 -6.67
CA TYR A 61 -14.88 16.34 -8.08
C TYR A 61 -13.71 15.38 -8.26
N PHE A 62 -12.78 15.31 -7.32
CA PHE A 62 -11.56 14.50 -7.45
C PHE A 62 -11.02 14.04 -6.10
N LEU A 63 -10.18 13.02 -6.16
CA LEU A 63 -9.31 12.58 -5.07
C LEU A 63 -7.88 12.51 -5.61
N ASN A 64 -7.01 13.39 -5.12
CA ASN A 64 -5.58 13.36 -5.43
C ASN A 64 -4.81 12.86 -4.21
N VAL A 65 -3.88 11.96 -4.45
CA VAL A 65 -2.95 11.46 -3.44
C VAL A 65 -1.53 11.72 -3.91
N ILE A 66 -0.76 12.40 -3.09
CA ILE A 66 0.65 12.67 -3.34
C ILE A 66 1.46 11.74 -2.47
N LEU A 67 2.32 10.95 -3.12
CA LEU A 67 3.23 10.02 -2.47
C LEU A 67 4.65 10.58 -2.50
N LYS A 68 5.44 10.21 -1.50
CA LYS A 68 6.88 10.46 -1.44
C LYS A 68 7.64 9.15 -1.33
N ARG A 69 8.86 9.13 -1.87
CA ARG A 69 9.77 7.99 -1.69
C ARG A 69 10.12 7.83 -0.21
N SER A 70 10.10 6.61 0.25
CA SER A 70 10.45 6.19 1.58
C SER A 70 11.03 4.78 1.54
N ASP A 71 11.26 4.14 2.68
CA ASP A 71 11.78 2.78 2.74
C ASP A 71 10.96 1.86 3.67
N TYR A 72 11.21 0.57 3.49
CA TYR A 72 10.50 -0.46 4.24
C TYR A 72 10.84 -0.46 5.74
N ALA A 73 11.98 0.08 6.16
CA ALA A 73 12.34 0.19 7.58
C ALA A 73 11.41 1.16 8.30
N TYR A 74 11.17 2.34 7.73
CA TYR A 74 10.23 3.31 8.30
C TYR A 74 8.79 2.77 8.29
N TYR A 75 8.37 2.13 7.19
CA TYR A 75 7.05 1.50 7.11
C TYR A 75 6.89 0.44 8.22
N LEU A 76 7.83 -0.48 8.34
CA LEU A 76 7.76 -1.56 9.32
C LEU A 76 7.86 -1.05 10.76
N TYR A 77 8.67 -0.01 11.01
CA TYR A 77 8.69 0.71 12.28
C TYR A 77 7.31 1.26 12.62
N SER A 78 6.66 1.93 11.67
CA SER A 78 5.32 2.52 11.84
C SER A 78 4.24 1.48 12.12
N VAL A 79 4.34 0.31 11.49
CA VAL A 79 3.39 -0.80 11.69
C VAL A 79 3.53 -1.44 13.06
N ARG A 80 4.76 -1.65 13.52
CA ARG A 80 5.05 -2.40 14.74
C ARG A 80 5.06 -1.56 16.01
N ASN A 81 5.23 -0.25 15.90
CA ASN A 81 5.22 0.67 17.02
C ASN A 81 3.86 1.38 17.11
N LYS A 82 3.10 1.07 18.17
CA LYS A 82 1.76 1.66 18.40
C LYS A 82 1.83 3.13 18.77
N GLN A 83 2.90 3.55 19.43
CA GLN A 83 3.13 4.93 19.86
C GLN A 83 4.33 5.47 19.11
N ILE A 84 4.10 6.23 18.07
CA ILE A 84 5.13 6.97 17.35
C ILE A 84 4.86 8.48 17.52
N GLU A 85 5.94 9.23 17.67
CA GLU A 85 5.90 10.68 17.87
C GLU A 85 5.72 11.44 16.56
N MET A 86 5.93 10.76 15.44
CA MET A 86 5.85 11.30 14.09
C MET A 86 4.66 10.70 13.34
N GLU A 87 4.38 11.27 12.18
CA GLU A 87 3.41 10.70 11.26
C GLU A 87 3.81 9.27 10.88
N ARG A 88 2.83 8.38 10.84
CA ARG A 88 3.07 6.99 10.43
C ARG A 88 3.35 6.94 8.95
N CYS A 89 4.29 6.08 8.55
CA CYS A 89 4.43 5.73 7.14
C CYS A 89 3.17 4.99 6.69
N ARG A 90 2.40 5.65 5.86
CA ARG A 90 1.17 5.10 5.24
C ARG A 90 1.47 4.78 3.80
N VAL A 91 1.00 3.65 3.33
CA VAL A 91 1.24 3.19 1.96
C VAL A 91 -0.08 2.93 1.23
N ILE A 92 -0.04 3.05 -0.08
CA ILE A 92 -1.09 2.57 -0.96
C ILE A 92 -0.67 1.22 -1.50
N TYR A 93 -1.61 0.32 -1.60
CA TYR A 93 -1.45 -0.90 -2.38
C TYR A 93 -2.69 -1.14 -3.24
N SER A 94 -2.48 -1.78 -4.38
CA SER A 94 -3.53 -2.29 -5.23
C SER A 94 -3.85 -3.72 -4.85
N ALA A 95 -5.13 -4.08 -4.83
CA ALA A 95 -5.54 -5.44 -4.50
C ALA A 95 -6.75 -5.86 -5.33
N GLY A 96 -6.73 -7.10 -5.80
CA GLY A 96 -7.81 -7.73 -6.56
C GLY A 96 -8.59 -8.72 -5.72
N LEU A 97 -9.91 -8.66 -5.81
CA LEU A 97 -10.79 -9.72 -5.33
C LEU A 97 -10.97 -10.72 -6.47
N VAL A 98 -10.23 -11.81 -6.42
CA VAL A 98 -10.24 -12.85 -7.46
C VAL A 98 -11.33 -13.86 -7.15
N GLU A 99 -12.27 -14.05 -8.08
CA GLU A 99 -13.31 -15.07 -8.00
C GLU A 99 -12.96 -16.23 -8.94
N THR A 100 -13.05 -17.45 -8.45
CA THR A 100 -12.86 -18.67 -9.24
C THR A 100 -14.12 -19.03 -10.01
N ALA A 101 -14.01 -19.88 -11.05
CA ALA A 101 -15.13 -20.33 -11.86
C ALA A 101 -16.24 -21.04 -11.08
N ASP A 102 -15.93 -21.57 -9.91
CA ASP A 102 -16.85 -22.19 -8.96
C ASP A 102 -17.31 -21.27 -7.82
N SER A 103 -17.12 -19.94 -8.03
CA SER A 103 -17.60 -18.86 -7.16
C SER A 103 -16.97 -18.84 -5.76
N PHE A 104 -15.70 -19.24 -5.63
CA PHE A 104 -14.91 -19.01 -4.43
C PHE A 104 -14.00 -17.79 -4.59
N PHE A 105 -13.68 -17.14 -3.48
CA PHE A 105 -12.73 -16.03 -3.46
C PHE A 105 -11.35 -16.49 -3.02
N VAL A 106 -10.32 -15.98 -3.70
CA VAL A 106 -8.92 -16.26 -3.39
C VAL A 106 -8.38 -15.22 -2.42
N PHE A 107 -7.80 -15.71 -1.32
CA PHE A 107 -7.06 -14.88 -0.37
C PHE A 107 -5.66 -15.46 -0.17
N GLY A 108 -4.66 -14.57 -0.18
CA GLY A 108 -3.29 -14.91 0.17
C GLY A 108 -3.05 -14.82 1.68
N GLU A 109 -2.24 -15.72 2.23
CA GLU A 109 -1.72 -15.59 3.58
C GLU A 109 -0.34 -14.92 3.55
N MET A 110 -0.19 -13.82 4.27
CA MET A 110 1.08 -13.09 4.33
C MET A 110 2.18 -13.93 4.97
N GLY A 111 3.30 -14.04 4.28
CA GLY A 111 4.46 -14.82 4.72
C GLY A 111 5.10 -14.28 6.00
N LYS A 112 5.96 -15.11 6.61
CA LYS A 112 6.64 -14.81 7.89
C LYS A 112 7.53 -13.56 7.85
N ASN A 113 8.03 -13.19 6.68
CA ASN A 113 8.92 -12.05 6.45
C ASN A 113 8.18 -10.82 5.92
N THR A 114 6.98 -10.58 6.39
CA THR A 114 6.14 -9.44 6.00
C THR A 114 5.78 -8.57 7.19
N ALA A 115 5.13 -7.44 6.91
CA ALA A 115 4.68 -6.53 7.96
C ALA A 115 3.62 -7.17 8.90
N TYR A 116 2.78 -8.05 8.36
CA TYR A 116 1.67 -8.70 9.07
C TYR A 116 1.64 -10.22 8.82
N PRO A 117 2.60 -10.99 9.39
CA PRO A 117 2.66 -12.44 9.17
C PRO A 117 1.35 -13.14 9.51
N GLY A 118 0.91 -14.07 8.65
CA GLY A 118 -0.31 -14.86 8.83
C GLY A 118 -1.62 -14.12 8.60
N ARG A 119 -1.57 -12.85 8.20
CA ARG A 119 -2.78 -12.09 7.83
C ARG A 119 -3.28 -12.57 6.47
N LEU A 120 -4.59 -12.82 6.38
CA LEU A 120 -5.25 -13.05 5.09
C LEU A 120 -5.56 -11.71 4.42
N GLN A 121 -5.31 -11.63 3.13
CA GLN A 121 -5.59 -10.44 2.32
C GLN A 121 -5.97 -10.84 0.89
N CYS A 122 -6.64 -9.93 0.17
CA CYS A 122 -6.80 -10.06 -1.27
C CYS A 122 -5.41 -10.08 -1.94
N VAL A 123 -5.33 -10.72 -3.10
CA VAL A 123 -4.11 -10.74 -3.92
C VAL A 123 -3.75 -9.32 -4.33
N GLY A 124 -2.49 -8.95 -4.18
CA GLY A 124 -2.04 -7.61 -4.49
C GLY A 124 -0.85 -7.15 -3.64
N GLY A 125 -0.31 -5.99 -3.98
CA GLY A 125 0.89 -5.48 -3.35
C GLY A 125 1.06 -3.98 -3.40
N GLY A 126 2.21 -3.53 -2.91
CA GLY A 126 2.61 -2.13 -2.91
C GLY A 126 2.90 -1.60 -4.30
N LEU A 127 2.75 -0.30 -4.47
CA LEU A 127 3.12 0.37 -5.71
C LEU A 127 4.64 0.25 -5.95
N SER A 128 5.02 0.17 -7.22
CA SER A 128 6.39 0.08 -7.69
C SER A 128 6.71 1.23 -8.65
N VAL A 129 7.98 1.60 -8.79
CA VAL A 129 8.44 2.54 -9.83
C VAL A 129 8.05 2.07 -11.25
N HIS A 130 7.89 0.77 -11.45
CA HIS A 130 7.45 0.20 -12.72
C HIS A 130 5.98 0.54 -13.06
N ASP A 131 5.21 0.95 -12.07
CA ASP A 131 3.81 1.33 -12.23
C ASP A 131 3.64 2.81 -12.60
N LEU A 132 4.75 3.61 -12.60
CA LEU A 132 4.74 5.02 -12.94
C LEU A 132 4.60 5.25 -14.46
N GLN A 133 3.81 6.27 -14.78
CA GLN A 133 3.69 6.89 -16.09
C GLN A 133 3.67 8.41 -15.87
N ASP A 134 4.70 9.12 -16.30
CA ASP A 134 4.83 10.58 -16.12
C ASP A 134 4.54 11.06 -14.69
N SER A 135 5.17 10.45 -13.69
CA SER A 135 4.99 10.72 -12.26
C SER A 135 3.58 10.39 -11.70
N VAL A 136 2.72 9.72 -12.45
CA VAL A 136 1.42 9.22 -12.00
C VAL A 136 1.47 7.69 -11.93
N PHE A 137 1.03 7.12 -10.82
CA PHE A 137 0.93 5.67 -10.70
C PHE A 137 -0.28 5.14 -11.45
N ASN A 138 -0.06 4.18 -12.33
CA ASN A 138 -1.10 3.40 -12.95
C ASN A 138 -1.47 2.23 -12.03
N LEU A 139 -2.59 2.37 -11.34
CA LEU A 139 -3.01 1.41 -10.31
C LEU A 139 -3.50 0.08 -10.90
N GLU A 140 -4.09 0.12 -12.09
CA GLU A 140 -4.47 -1.09 -12.83
C GLU A 140 -3.22 -1.90 -13.23
N LYS A 141 -2.21 -1.22 -13.79
CA LYS A 141 -0.92 -1.86 -14.10
C LYS A 141 -0.27 -2.48 -12.87
N SER A 142 -0.32 -1.79 -11.71
CA SER A 142 0.17 -2.32 -10.46
C SER A 142 -0.55 -3.60 -10.07
N LEU A 143 -1.88 -3.61 -10.14
CA LEU A 143 -2.67 -4.80 -9.82
C LEU A 143 -2.36 -5.97 -10.77
N LEU A 144 -2.33 -5.70 -12.08
CA LEU A 144 -2.06 -6.75 -13.08
C LEU A 144 -0.68 -7.38 -12.89
N ARG A 145 0.31 -6.58 -12.52
CA ARG A 145 1.65 -7.07 -12.16
C ARG A 145 1.58 -8.02 -10.97
N GLU A 146 0.89 -7.65 -9.89
CA GLU A 146 0.74 -8.49 -8.68
C GLU A 146 -0.05 -9.78 -8.98
N LEU A 147 -1.14 -9.71 -9.77
CA LEU A 147 -1.89 -10.90 -10.18
C LEU A 147 -1.03 -11.86 -11.00
N HIS A 148 -0.16 -11.32 -11.85
CA HIS A 148 0.78 -12.13 -12.61
C HIS A 148 1.85 -12.77 -11.70
N GLU A 149 2.45 -11.99 -10.80
CA GLU A 149 3.53 -12.43 -9.92
C GLU A 149 3.05 -13.47 -8.90
N GLU A 150 1.85 -13.28 -8.31
CA GLU A 150 1.35 -14.13 -7.25
C GLU A 150 0.50 -15.32 -7.74
N LEU A 151 -0.25 -15.17 -8.83
CA LEU A 151 -1.19 -16.18 -9.33
C LEU A 151 -0.88 -16.67 -10.75
N GLY A 152 0.07 -16.04 -11.47
CA GLY A 152 0.37 -16.38 -12.87
C GLY A 152 -0.72 -15.96 -13.86
N ILE A 153 -1.63 -15.07 -13.47
CA ILE A 153 -2.69 -14.56 -14.35
C ILE A 153 -2.08 -13.59 -15.36
N ILE A 154 -2.21 -13.91 -16.65
CA ILE A 154 -1.62 -13.15 -17.76
C ILE A 154 -2.69 -12.42 -18.56
N ASP A 155 -3.92 -12.97 -18.64
CA ASP A 155 -5.00 -12.43 -19.44
C ASP A 155 -5.79 -11.36 -18.68
N ASN A 156 -5.84 -10.16 -19.23
CA ASN A 156 -6.54 -9.03 -18.64
C ASN A 156 -8.04 -8.99 -19.03
N ASN A 157 -8.51 -9.89 -19.91
CA ASN A 157 -9.87 -9.85 -20.42
C ASN A 157 -10.93 -10.15 -19.35
N ASP A 158 -10.52 -10.86 -18.29
CA ASP A 158 -11.41 -11.24 -17.18
C ASP A 158 -11.30 -10.28 -15.98
N VAL A 159 -10.43 -9.29 -16.05
CA VAL A 159 -10.25 -8.30 -14.97
C VAL A 159 -11.23 -7.15 -15.16
N LYS A 160 -12.14 -6.98 -14.21
CA LYS A 160 -13.13 -5.88 -14.21
C LYS A 160 -12.90 -4.97 -13.02
N GLU A 161 -12.85 -3.68 -13.27
CA GLU A 161 -12.84 -2.70 -12.21
C GLU A 161 -14.17 -2.72 -11.46
N CYS A 162 -14.16 -3.09 -10.18
CA CYS A 162 -15.34 -3.06 -9.33
C CYS A 162 -15.39 -1.87 -8.37
N GLY A 163 -14.44 -0.97 -8.48
CA GLY A 163 -14.39 0.31 -7.77
C GLY A 163 -13.19 0.48 -6.87
N VAL A 164 -12.91 1.73 -6.58
CA VAL A 164 -11.87 2.15 -5.64
C VAL A 164 -12.49 2.34 -4.26
N LYS A 165 -11.89 1.72 -3.27
CA LYS A 165 -12.27 1.89 -1.86
C LYS A 165 -11.06 2.36 -1.09
N TYR A 166 -11.26 3.29 -0.18
CA TYR A 166 -10.23 3.61 0.78
C TYR A 166 -10.74 3.40 2.21
N LEU A 167 -9.87 2.94 3.07
CA LEU A 167 -10.13 2.77 4.48
C LEU A 167 -9.71 4.03 5.21
N LYS A 168 -10.66 4.63 5.94
CA LYS A 168 -10.43 5.78 6.78
C LYS A 168 -10.60 5.38 8.23
N THR A 169 -9.54 5.35 9.01
CA THR A 169 -9.56 5.06 10.43
C THR A 169 -9.22 6.32 11.22
N GLY A 170 -10.09 6.67 12.17
CA GLY A 170 -9.82 7.78 13.07
C GLY A 170 -9.72 9.17 12.46
N GLY A 171 -10.10 9.33 11.19
CA GLY A 171 -9.97 10.58 10.45
C GLY A 171 -8.81 10.59 9.45
N ASP A 172 -7.87 9.66 9.57
CA ASP A 172 -6.72 9.52 8.68
C ASP A 172 -6.90 8.37 7.70
N PHE A 173 -6.25 8.47 6.54
CA PHE A 173 -6.20 7.39 5.56
C PHE A 173 -5.09 6.42 5.97
N ASP A 174 -5.44 5.21 6.36
CA ASP A 174 -4.43 4.20 6.66
C ASP A 174 -3.90 3.54 5.38
N PHE A 175 -4.76 3.34 4.37
CA PHE A 175 -4.38 2.87 3.04
C PHE A 175 -5.53 3.08 2.04
N ILE A 176 -5.18 3.12 0.77
CA ILE A 176 -6.13 3.08 -0.34
C ILE A 176 -5.99 1.71 -1.00
N THR A 177 -7.09 0.99 -1.10
CA THR A 177 -7.18 -0.28 -1.81
C THR A 177 -8.02 -0.09 -3.04
N ILE A 178 -7.48 -0.46 -4.18
CA ILE A 178 -8.21 -0.55 -5.43
C ILE A 178 -8.53 -2.03 -5.63
N THR A 179 -9.81 -2.32 -5.79
CA THR A 179 -10.27 -3.69 -5.96
C THR A 179 -10.84 -3.84 -7.36
N TYR A 180 -10.34 -4.82 -8.08
CA TYR A 180 -10.85 -5.27 -9.36
C TYR A 180 -11.45 -6.67 -9.15
N SER A 181 -12.47 -7.02 -9.91
CA SER A 181 -13.10 -8.36 -9.91
C SER A 181 -13.11 -8.96 -11.29
#